data_c3004b832fb18bab8e9f7be428234cc2
#
_entry.id   c3004b832fb18bab8e9f7be428234cc2
#
_cell.length_a   1.000
_cell.length_b   1.000
_cell.length_c   1.000
_cell.angle_alpha   90.00
_cell.angle_beta   90.00
_cell.angle_gamma   90.00
#
_symmetry.space_group_name_H-M   'P 1'
#
loop_
_entity.id
_entity.type
_entity.pdbx_description
1 polymer ?
#
loop_
_entity_poly.entity_id
_entity_poly.type
_entity_poly.pdbx_seq_one_letter_code
_entity_poly.pdbx_strand_id
1 'polypeptide(L)'
;MKRDTSRVRVCDILQVDTSDVVTIGLRGCSNITDQCVMDIINRCPKLRSINLSYCGKVTDAGVSALGAGCGQLQSIDLSFCSKLTDAGIAALGAGCGQLQSIDLHGCNMVTDAGISALGAGCGQLHSVNLSECNKVANAGISALGAGCGQLQSIDLHGCNMVADAGVSALGVGCGQLQSIDLSFCYNLTDAGITALGAGCGQLQSIYLHGCSRVTDVGVSALGAGCGQLQSIDLCGCSRVTDAGISALGAGCGQLQDIYLYGCNMVTDAGVSALGRICLR
;
A
#
# COMPACT_ATOMS: atom_id res chain seq x y z
N MET A 1 28.59 1.18 -13.06
CA MET A 1 28.55 -0.28 -12.80
C MET A 1 27.73 -0.49 -11.53
N LYS A 2 26.46 -0.89 -11.63
CA LYS A 2 25.67 -1.32 -10.47
C LYS A 2 26.22 -2.68 -10.04
N ARG A 3 26.92 -2.74 -8.91
CA ARG A 3 27.33 -4.02 -8.32
C ARG A 3 26.06 -4.71 -7.82
N ASP A 4 25.81 -5.91 -8.32
CA ASP A 4 24.78 -6.81 -7.81
C ASP A 4 25.12 -7.15 -6.35
N THR A 5 24.38 -6.54 -5.42
CA THR A 5 24.59 -6.66 -3.98
C THR A 5 23.92 -7.89 -3.36
N SER A 6 23.29 -8.74 -4.17
CA SER A 6 22.54 -9.92 -3.71
C SER A 6 23.42 -11.03 -3.09
N ARG A 7 24.74 -10.87 -3.09
CA ARG A 7 25.73 -11.84 -2.52
C ARG A 7 26.75 -11.25 -1.58
N VAL A 8 26.60 -10.01 -1.14
CA VAL A 8 27.54 -9.41 -0.18
C VAL A 8 27.27 -10.02 1.20
N ARG A 9 28.23 -10.76 1.74
CA ARG A 9 28.16 -11.20 3.14
C ARG A 9 28.21 -9.97 4.01
N VAL A 10 27.41 -9.92 5.08
CA VAL A 10 27.40 -8.79 6.05
C VAL A 10 28.81 -8.53 6.57
N CYS A 11 29.65 -9.56 6.73
CA CYS A 11 31.06 -9.43 7.07
C CYS A 11 31.90 -8.64 6.04
N ASP A 12 31.51 -8.61 4.76
CA ASP A 12 32.24 -7.87 3.72
C ASP A 12 31.88 -6.37 3.75
N ILE A 13 30.66 -6.03 4.17
CA ILE A 13 30.25 -4.64 4.48
C ILE A 13 31.10 -4.09 5.66
N LEU A 14 31.52 -4.96 6.55
CA LEU A 14 32.28 -4.61 7.77
C LEU A 14 33.72 -4.17 7.51
N GLN A 15 34.24 -4.25 6.29
CA GLN A 15 35.64 -3.90 5.95
C GLN A 15 35.79 -2.64 5.08
N VAL A 16 34.66 -2.03 4.66
CA VAL A 16 34.65 -0.84 3.78
C VAL A 16 34.12 0.34 4.56
N ASP A 17 34.59 1.55 4.26
CA ASP A 17 33.98 2.79 4.72
C ASP A 17 32.54 2.86 4.19
N THR A 18 31.57 2.84 5.09
CA THR A 18 30.14 2.85 4.79
C THR A 18 29.44 4.13 5.22
N SER A 19 30.22 5.15 5.63
CA SER A 19 29.70 6.43 6.15
C SER A 19 28.79 7.18 5.15
N ASP A 20 28.98 6.94 3.85
CA ASP A 20 28.19 7.56 2.77
C ASP A 20 27.10 6.63 2.19
N VAL A 21 26.92 5.43 2.75
CA VAL A 21 25.89 4.51 2.27
C VAL A 21 24.50 5.02 2.66
N VAL A 22 23.66 5.22 1.66
CA VAL A 22 22.28 5.69 1.82
C VAL A 22 21.23 4.61 1.54
N THR A 23 21.59 3.52 0.85
CA THR A 23 20.68 2.44 0.47
C THR A 23 21.34 1.08 0.68
N ILE A 24 20.61 0.17 1.32
CA ILE A 24 21.06 -1.20 1.56
C ILE A 24 19.94 -2.17 1.13
N GLY A 25 20.29 -3.12 0.27
CA GLY A 25 19.41 -4.21 -0.18
C GLY A 25 19.86 -5.55 0.36
N LEU A 26 19.06 -6.18 1.21
CA LEU A 26 19.33 -7.49 1.85
C LEU A 26 18.20 -8.49 1.60
N ARG A 27 17.39 -8.27 0.58
CA ARG A 27 16.24 -9.14 0.26
C ARG A 27 16.63 -10.62 0.26
N GLY A 28 15.91 -11.45 1.01
CA GLY A 28 16.08 -12.90 1.05
C GLY A 28 17.36 -13.37 1.73
N CYS A 29 18.12 -12.49 2.37
CA CYS A 29 19.33 -12.84 3.10
C CYS A 29 18.99 -13.56 4.41
N SER A 30 18.83 -14.88 4.37
CA SER A 30 18.40 -15.71 5.51
C SER A 30 19.32 -15.66 6.75
N ASN A 31 20.53 -15.12 6.59
CA ASN A 31 21.52 -14.99 7.67
C ASN A 31 21.48 -13.62 8.38
N ILE A 32 20.69 -12.67 7.88
CA ILE A 32 20.53 -11.37 8.53
C ILE A 32 19.73 -11.55 9.81
N THR A 33 20.33 -11.09 10.91
CA THR A 33 19.72 -11.10 12.25
C THR A 33 19.58 -9.66 12.75
N ASP A 34 18.92 -9.48 13.87
CA ASP A 34 18.81 -8.17 14.55
C ASP A 34 20.19 -7.55 14.83
N GLN A 35 21.19 -8.36 15.23
CA GLN A 35 22.54 -7.87 15.44
C GLN A 35 23.16 -7.30 14.16
N CYS A 36 22.93 -7.96 13.01
CA CYS A 36 23.40 -7.45 11.72
C CYS A 36 22.75 -6.09 11.38
N VAL A 37 21.47 -5.92 11.69
CA VAL A 37 20.77 -4.65 11.50
C VAL A 37 21.36 -3.57 12.41
N MET A 38 21.64 -3.85 13.68
CA MET A 38 22.31 -2.94 14.61
C MET A 38 23.71 -2.53 14.14
N ASP A 39 24.48 -3.49 13.60
CA ASP A 39 25.80 -3.20 13.05
C ASP A 39 25.74 -2.29 11.82
N ILE A 40 24.71 -2.47 10.96
CA ILE A 40 24.44 -1.60 9.82
C ILE A 40 24.11 -0.18 10.27
N ILE A 41 23.23 -0.02 11.25
CA ILE A 41 22.85 1.30 11.80
C ILE A 41 24.09 2.07 12.29
N ASN A 42 24.94 1.40 13.06
CA ASN A 42 26.14 2.02 13.62
C ASN A 42 27.16 2.46 12.55
N ARG A 43 27.15 1.83 11.37
CA ARG A 43 28.13 2.06 10.30
C ARG A 43 27.61 2.91 9.15
N CYS A 44 26.28 3.01 9.01
CA CYS A 44 25.63 3.73 7.91
C CYS A 44 24.75 4.88 8.45
N PRO A 45 25.35 5.93 9.05
CA PRO A 45 24.59 7.01 9.69
C PRO A 45 23.71 7.83 8.72
N LYS A 46 23.98 7.73 7.41
CA LYS A 46 23.21 8.42 6.35
C LYS A 46 22.16 7.50 5.68
N LEU A 47 21.85 6.35 6.29
CA LEU A 47 20.91 5.38 5.71
C LEU A 47 19.52 6.01 5.53
N ARG A 48 19.01 5.94 4.29
CA ARG A 48 17.68 6.43 3.90
C ARG A 48 16.77 5.33 3.38
N SER A 49 17.34 4.24 2.91
CA SER A 49 16.55 3.13 2.36
C SER A 49 17.15 1.79 2.76
N ILE A 50 16.31 0.87 3.24
CA ILE A 50 16.72 -0.48 3.56
C ILE A 50 15.66 -1.49 3.09
N ASN A 51 16.13 -2.55 2.42
CA ASN A 51 15.29 -3.68 2.06
C ASN A 51 15.71 -4.91 2.87
N LEU A 52 14.82 -5.36 3.75
CA LEU A 52 14.95 -6.55 4.61
C LEU A 52 13.91 -7.62 4.25
N SER A 53 13.26 -7.50 3.08
CA SER A 53 12.21 -8.45 2.69
C SER A 53 12.71 -9.89 2.70
N TYR A 54 11.86 -10.80 3.17
CA TYR A 54 12.19 -12.22 3.36
C TYR A 54 13.35 -12.51 4.33
N CYS A 55 13.75 -11.54 5.18
CA CYS A 55 14.76 -11.76 6.22
C CYS A 55 14.11 -12.34 7.49
N GLY A 56 13.74 -13.61 7.47
CA GLY A 56 12.94 -14.27 8.52
C GLY A 56 13.60 -14.39 9.91
N LYS A 57 14.83 -13.89 10.10
CA LYS A 57 15.49 -13.77 11.42
C LYS A 57 15.48 -12.36 11.98
N VAL A 58 15.04 -11.38 11.18
CA VAL A 58 14.79 -10.02 11.66
C VAL A 58 13.50 -10.02 12.45
N THR A 59 13.53 -9.43 13.63
CA THR A 59 12.41 -9.34 14.55
C THR A 59 12.15 -7.88 14.93
N ASP A 60 11.22 -7.66 15.84
CA ASP A 60 10.96 -6.33 16.41
C ASP A 60 12.22 -5.66 16.99
N ALA A 61 13.17 -6.45 17.50
CA ALA A 61 14.41 -5.88 18.07
C ALA A 61 15.27 -5.18 17.01
N GLY A 62 15.44 -5.79 15.84
CA GLY A 62 16.18 -5.17 14.73
C GLY A 62 15.45 -3.96 14.14
N VAL A 63 14.11 -4.05 14.00
CA VAL A 63 13.30 -2.95 13.48
C VAL A 63 13.20 -1.79 14.48
N SER A 64 13.11 -2.08 15.78
CA SER A 64 13.15 -1.06 16.84
C SER A 64 14.50 -0.32 16.86
N ALA A 65 15.60 -1.03 16.60
CA ALA A 65 16.92 -0.39 16.49
C ALA A 65 16.96 0.58 15.29
N LEU A 66 16.33 0.26 14.14
CA LEU A 66 16.16 1.19 13.01
C LEU A 66 15.39 2.43 13.43
N GLY A 67 14.26 2.26 14.13
CA GLY A 67 13.48 3.38 14.68
C GLY A 67 14.30 4.29 15.58
N ALA A 68 15.14 3.73 16.45
CA ALA A 68 15.97 4.50 17.37
C ALA A 68 17.19 5.17 16.71
N GLY A 69 17.77 4.54 15.67
CA GLY A 69 19.06 4.98 15.11
C GLY A 69 18.99 5.64 13.73
N CYS A 70 17.89 5.47 12.98
CA CYS A 70 17.78 5.91 11.59
C CYS A 70 16.66 6.94 11.39
N GLY A 71 16.67 8.07 12.10
CA GLY A 71 15.64 9.12 11.99
C GLY A 71 15.50 9.75 10.60
N GLN A 72 16.47 9.53 9.70
CA GLN A 72 16.43 10.01 8.31
C GLN A 72 15.93 8.91 7.33
N LEU A 73 15.47 7.76 7.83
CA LEU A 73 14.98 6.68 6.99
C LEU A 73 13.74 7.14 6.21
N GLN A 74 13.77 6.95 4.90
CA GLN A 74 12.72 7.34 3.96
C GLN A 74 11.99 6.13 3.37
N SER A 75 12.65 4.99 3.25
CA SER A 75 12.06 3.80 2.67
C SER A 75 12.48 2.54 3.41
N ILE A 76 11.53 1.68 3.72
CA ILE A 76 11.80 0.37 4.32
C ILE A 76 10.91 -0.70 3.68
N ASP A 77 11.53 -1.82 3.29
CA ASP A 77 10.82 -3.01 2.85
C ASP A 77 11.04 -4.13 3.89
N LEU A 78 9.98 -4.52 4.55
CA LEU A 78 9.89 -5.58 5.56
C LEU A 78 8.98 -6.72 5.10
N SER A 79 8.65 -6.77 3.80
CA SER A 79 7.71 -7.75 3.28
C SER A 79 8.16 -9.19 3.63
N PHE A 80 7.20 -10.00 4.03
CA PHE A 80 7.41 -11.38 4.51
C PHE A 80 8.37 -11.53 5.71
N CYS A 81 8.57 -10.48 6.50
CA CYS A 81 9.23 -10.60 7.81
C CYS A 81 8.24 -11.19 8.84
N SER A 82 8.10 -12.51 8.83
CA SER A 82 7.04 -13.24 9.55
C SER A 82 7.08 -13.13 11.09
N LYS A 83 8.16 -12.62 11.66
CA LYS A 83 8.33 -12.41 13.11
C LYS A 83 8.08 -10.97 13.55
N LEU A 84 7.80 -10.08 12.59
CA LEU A 84 7.52 -8.69 12.87
C LEU A 84 6.11 -8.53 13.44
N THR A 85 5.99 -7.80 14.53
CA THR A 85 4.73 -7.48 15.21
C THR A 85 4.51 -5.97 15.31
N ASP A 86 3.46 -5.56 15.96
CA ASP A 86 3.14 -4.15 16.22
C ASP A 86 4.26 -3.41 16.96
N ALA A 87 5.05 -4.10 17.79
CA ALA A 87 6.13 -3.47 18.56
C ALA A 87 7.22 -2.89 17.66
N GLY A 88 7.64 -3.64 16.63
CA GLY A 88 8.62 -3.13 15.65
C GLY A 88 8.07 -1.98 14.82
N ILE A 89 6.81 -2.08 14.39
CA ILE A 89 6.14 -1.03 13.60
C ILE A 89 5.96 0.25 14.43
N ALA A 90 5.55 0.12 15.69
CA ALA A 90 5.42 1.26 16.60
C ALA A 90 6.74 1.98 16.83
N ALA A 91 7.86 1.25 16.90
CA ALA A 91 9.18 1.84 17.01
C ALA A 91 9.58 2.65 15.76
N LEU A 92 9.22 2.18 14.55
CA LEU A 92 9.39 2.96 13.32
C LEU A 92 8.53 4.22 13.35
N GLY A 93 7.27 4.12 13.75
CA GLY A 93 6.38 5.28 13.91
C GLY A 93 6.94 6.32 14.87
N ALA A 94 7.56 5.90 15.98
CA ALA A 94 8.13 6.80 16.97
C ALA A 94 9.44 7.47 16.51
N GLY A 95 10.26 6.79 15.70
CA GLY A 95 11.62 7.24 15.39
C GLY A 95 11.87 7.69 13.94
N CYS A 96 11.10 7.20 12.98
CA CYS A 96 11.32 7.44 11.56
C CYS A 96 10.29 8.41 10.94
N GLY A 97 10.15 9.61 11.51
CA GLY A 97 9.18 10.62 11.05
C GLY A 97 9.38 11.13 9.61
N GLN A 98 10.51 10.79 8.97
CA GLN A 98 10.80 11.10 7.56
C GLN A 98 10.43 9.96 6.61
N LEU A 99 9.77 8.91 7.12
CA LEU A 99 9.42 7.73 6.32
C LEU A 99 8.38 8.10 5.25
N GLN A 100 8.70 7.79 4.00
CA GLN A 100 7.89 8.07 2.81
C GLN A 100 7.30 6.79 2.22
N SER A 101 7.97 5.65 2.39
CA SER A 101 7.52 4.38 1.85
C SER A 101 7.77 3.25 2.85
N ILE A 102 6.76 2.43 3.05
CA ILE A 102 6.85 1.20 3.84
C ILE A 102 6.16 0.05 3.12
N ASP A 103 6.87 -1.09 3.03
CA ASP A 103 6.30 -2.34 2.55
C ASP A 103 6.24 -3.36 3.69
N LEU A 104 5.03 -3.79 4.02
CA LEU A 104 4.69 -4.78 5.04
C LEU A 104 3.96 -6.00 4.46
N HIS A 105 3.99 -6.18 3.13
CA HIS A 105 3.31 -7.30 2.47
C HIS A 105 3.55 -8.62 3.21
N GLY A 106 2.48 -9.34 3.52
CA GLY A 106 2.55 -10.64 4.18
C GLY A 106 3.05 -10.62 5.64
N CYS A 107 3.12 -9.45 6.29
CA CYS A 107 3.43 -9.33 7.72
C CYS A 107 2.20 -9.68 8.58
N ASN A 108 1.85 -10.96 8.62
CA ASN A 108 0.60 -11.46 9.21
C ASN A 108 0.47 -11.33 10.74
N MET A 109 1.49 -10.84 11.44
CA MET A 109 1.44 -10.56 12.86
C MET A 109 1.22 -9.07 13.19
N VAL A 110 1.30 -8.20 12.18
CA VAL A 110 0.99 -6.78 12.30
C VAL A 110 -0.53 -6.59 12.33
N THR A 111 -1.00 -5.74 13.23
CA THR A 111 -2.43 -5.45 13.45
C THR A 111 -2.71 -3.95 13.33
N ASP A 112 -3.94 -3.55 13.58
CA ASP A 112 -4.35 -2.13 13.64
C ASP A 112 -3.49 -1.31 14.60
N ALA A 113 -2.96 -1.90 15.68
CA ALA A 113 -2.15 -1.17 16.65
C ALA A 113 -0.82 -0.70 16.05
N GLY A 114 -0.12 -1.55 15.31
CA GLY A 114 1.09 -1.18 14.58
C GLY A 114 0.83 -0.11 13.52
N ILE A 115 -0.21 -0.30 12.71
CA ILE A 115 -0.57 0.63 11.64
C ILE A 115 -1.02 1.99 12.21
N SER A 116 -1.73 2.00 13.33
CA SER A 116 -2.10 3.23 14.02
C SER A 116 -0.88 4.02 14.51
N ALA A 117 0.14 3.32 14.99
CA ALA A 117 1.40 3.96 15.38
C ALA A 117 2.14 4.58 14.19
N LEU A 118 2.13 3.92 13.01
CA LEU A 118 2.63 4.52 11.76
C LEU A 118 1.86 5.79 11.38
N GLY A 119 0.53 5.73 11.39
CA GLY A 119 -0.32 6.88 11.07
C GLY A 119 -0.06 8.08 12.00
N ALA A 120 0.23 7.81 13.28
CA ALA A 120 0.52 8.86 14.26
C ALA A 120 1.92 9.48 14.09
N GLY A 121 2.92 8.69 13.67
CA GLY A 121 4.33 9.11 13.67
C GLY A 121 4.92 9.44 12.30
N CYS A 122 4.39 8.84 11.23
CA CYS A 122 4.96 8.93 9.89
C CYS A 122 4.08 9.74 8.92
N GLY A 123 3.80 11.00 9.23
CA GLY A 123 2.94 11.88 8.42
C GLY A 123 3.45 12.19 7.01
N GLN A 124 4.70 11.81 6.70
CA GLN A 124 5.30 11.96 5.36
C GLN A 124 5.11 10.73 4.46
N LEU A 125 4.30 9.75 4.85
CA LEU A 125 4.08 8.55 4.03
C LEU A 125 3.35 8.91 2.73
N HIS A 126 3.95 8.47 1.63
CA HIS A 126 3.43 8.56 0.27
C HIS A 126 2.98 7.20 -0.26
N SER A 127 3.63 6.13 0.21
CA SER A 127 3.34 4.76 -0.24
C SER A 127 3.33 3.79 0.94
N VAL A 128 2.26 3.00 1.04
CA VAL A 128 2.08 1.96 2.06
C VAL A 128 1.60 0.68 1.38
N ASN A 129 2.34 -0.41 1.58
CA ASN A 129 1.90 -1.73 1.15
C ASN A 129 1.57 -2.58 2.38
N LEU A 130 0.32 -2.98 2.50
CA LEU A 130 -0.24 -3.85 3.54
C LEU A 130 -0.85 -5.12 2.95
N SER A 131 -0.56 -5.43 1.68
CA SER A 131 -1.16 -6.57 1.02
C SER A 131 -0.93 -7.86 1.83
N GLU A 132 -1.97 -8.68 1.92
CA GLU A 132 -2.01 -9.91 2.73
C GLU A 132 -1.76 -9.72 4.25
N CYS A 133 -1.81 -8.50 4.78
CA CYS A 133 -1.80 -8.26 6.22
C CYS A 133 -3.18 -8.58 6.83
N ASN A 134 -3.46 -9.86 7.01
CA ASN A 134 -4.80 -10.38 7.31
C ASN A 134 -5.39 -9.98 8.69
N LYS A 135 -4.59 -9.35 9.56
CA LYS A 135 -5.02 -8.83 10.87
C LYS A 135 -5.22 -7.32 10.89
N VAL A 136 -4.90 -6.64 9.78
CA VAL A 136 -5.18 -5.21 9.63
C VAL A 136 -6.64 -5.03 9.24
N ALA A 137 -7.34 -4.17 9.94
CA ALA A 137 -8.75 -3.88 9.77
C ALA A 137 -9.00 -2.37 9.66
N ASN A 138 -10.24 -1.97 9.86
CA ASN A 138 -10.66 -0.57 9.67
C ASN A 138 -9.95 0.44 10.58
N ALA A 139 -9.61 0.07 11.83
CA ALA A 139 -9.03 1.02 12.77
C ALA A 139 -7.61 1.46 12.35
N GLY A 140 -6.77 0.51 11.88
CA GLY A 140 -5.46 0.82 11.35
C GLY A 140 -5.52 1.71 10.10
N ILE A 141 -6.41 1.37 9.16
CA ILE A 141 -6.58 2.14 7.92
C ILE A 141 -7.13 3.53 8.21
N SER A 142 -8.06 3.66 9.17
CA SER A 142 -8.58 4.97 9.59
C SER A 142 -7.49 5.84 10.21
N ALA A 143 -6.57 5.25 10.96
CA ALA A 143 -5.43 5.99 11.52
C ALA A 143 -4.46 6.50 10.42
N LEU A 144 -4.22 5.70 9.36
CA LEU A 144 -3.48 6.18 8.18
C LEU A 144 -4.21 7.34 7.50
N GLY A 145 -5.52 7.23 7.30
CA GLY A 145 -6.34 8.31 6.74
C GLY A 145 -6.26 9.60 7.55
N ALA A 146 -6.21 9.50 8.87
CA ALA A 146 -6.12 10.67 9.74
C ALA A 146 -4.72 11.29 9.80
N GLY A 147 -3.65 10.47 9.73
CA GLY A 147 -2.26 10.91 9.96
C GLY A 147 -1.43 11.12 8.70
N CYS A 148 -1.77 10.46 7.58
CA CYS A 148 -0.93 10.42 6.40
C CYS A 148 -1.59 11.14 5.20
N GLY A 149 -1.87 12.43 5.33
CA GLY A 149 -2.54 13.25 4.28
C GLY A 149 -1.76 13.38 2.97
N GLN A 150 -0.48 12.98 2.94
CA GLN A 150 0.36 12.97 1.73
C GLN A 150 0.32 11.62 1.01
N LEU A 151 -0.51 10.68 1.44
CA LEU A 151 -0.55 9.32 0.88
C LEU A 151 -1.01 9.35 -0.58
N GLN A 152 -0.19 8.78 -1.46
CA GLN A 152 -0.41 8.70 -2.90
C GLN A 152 -0.74 7.27 -3.35
N SER A 153 -0.21 6.27 -2.65
CA SER A 153 -0.45 4.87 -2.99
C SER A 153 -0.66 4.03 -1.75
N ILE A 154 -1.69 3.20 -1.76
CA ILE A 154 -1.91 2.18 -0.73
C ILE A 154 -2.33 0.85 -1.37
N ASP A 155 -1.66 -0.23 -0.96
CA ASP A 155 -2.02 -1.59 -1.34
C ASP A 155 -2.63 -2.32 -0.13
N LEU A 156 -3.88 -2.71 -0.27
CA LEU A 156 -4.69 -3.45 0.71
C LEU A 156 -5.17 -4.79 0.15
N HIS A 157 -4.53 -5.28 -0.94
CA HIS A 157 -4.88 -6.55 -1.55
C HIS A 157 -4.96 -7.66 -0.50
N GLY A 158 -6.06 -8.39 -0.47
CA GLY A 158 -6.25 -9.50 0.45
C GLY A 158 -6.46 -9.12 1.93
N CYS A 159 -6.54 -7.84 2.28
CA CYS A 159 -6.85 -7.40 3.64
C CYS A 159 -8.34 -7.65 3.96
N ASN A 160 -8.68 -8.90 4.25
CA ASN A 160 -10.06 -9.38 4.36
C ASN A 160 -10.89 -8.73 5.49
N MET A 161 -10.25 -8.08 6.46
CA MET A 161 -10.92 -7.38 7.56
C MET A 161 -11.18 -5.90 7.26
N VAL A 162 -10.61 -5.37 6.15
CA VAL A 162 -10.87 -4.01 5.69
C VAL A 162 -12.25 -3.93 5.04
N ALA A 163 -13.02 -2.91 5.42
CA ALA A 163 -14.37 -2.64 4.95
C ALA A 163 -14.57 -1.12 4.79
N ASP A 164 -15.80 -0.73 4.53
CA ASP A 164 -16.17 0.67 4.20
C ASP A 164 -15.64 1.72 5.17
N ALA A 165 -15.62 1.44 6.47
CA ALA A 165 -15.20 2.43 7.47
C ALA A 165 -13.73 2.84 7.31
N GLY A 166 -12.82 1.87 7.07
CA GLY A 166 -11.42 2.15 6.81
C GLY A 166 -11.21 2.90 5.49
N VAL A 167 -11.84 2.41 4.42
CA VAL A 167 -11.75 3.01 3.08
C VAL A 167 -12.34 4.43 3.05
N SER A 168 -13.47 4.66 3.75
CA SER A 168 -14.06 5.98 3.89
C SER A 168 -13.13 6.98 4.59
N ALA A 169 -12.38 6.52 5.60
CA ALA A 169 -11.40 7.37 6.27
C ALA A 169 -10.24 7.78 5.33
N LEU A 170 -9.80 6.90 4.43
CA LEU A 170 -8.86 7.27 3.36
C LEU A 170 -9.46 8.31 2.42
N GLY A 171 -10.73 8.15 2.02
CA GLY A 171 -11.43 9.12 1.20
C GLY A 171 -11.50 10.51 1.83
N VAL A 172 -11.64 10.60 3.16
CA VAL A 172 -11.68 11.86 3.88
C VAL A 172 -10.29 12.49 4.05
N GLY A 173 -9.27 11.66 4.39
CA GLY A 173 -7.97 12.17 4.83
C GLY A 173 -6.89 12.20 3.75
N CYS A 174 -6.99 11.37 2.71
CA CYS A 174 -5.93 11.18 1.72
C CYS A 174 -6.32 11.74 0.34
N GLY A 175 -6.60 13.04 0.24
CA GLY A 175 -6.99 13.70 -1.02
C GLY A 175 -5.93 13.66 -2.13
N GLN A 176 -4.69 13.29 -1.82
CA GLN A 176 -3.59 13.12 -2.79
C GLN A 176 -3.48 11.68 -3.33
N LEU A 177 -4.42 10.79 -2.96
CA LEU A 177 -4.36 9.38 -3.35
C LEU A 177 -4.51 9.22 -4.86
N GLN A 178 -3.53 8.55 -5.47
CA GLN A 178 -3.43 8.29 -6.90
C GLN A 178 -3.67 6.81 -7.23
N SER A 179 -3.31 5.92 -6.34
CA SER A 179 -3.47 4.48 -6.54
C SER A 179 -3.94 3.79 -5.28
N ILE A 180 -4.95 2.93 -5.42
CA ILE A 180 -5.42 2.06 -4.34
C ILE A 180 -5.72 0.66 -4.86
N ASP A 181 -5.16 -0.37 -4.18
CA ASP A 181 -5.56 -1.75 -4.40
C ASP A 181 -6.42 -2.24 -3.24
N LEU A 182 -7.66 -2.60 -3.56
CA LEU A 182 -8.66 -3.16 -2.65
C LEU A 182 -9.09 -4.56 -3.10
N SER A 183 -8.30 -5.18 -3.99
CA SER A 183 -8.60 -6.51 -4.52
C SER A 183 -8.76 -7.51 -3.37
N PHE A 184 -9.79 -8.34 -3.46
CA PHE A 184 -10.15 -9.33 -2.44
C PHE A 184 -10.51 -8.77 -1.05
N CYS A 185 -10.82 -7.47 -0.95
CA CYS A 185 -11.46 -6.91 0.25
C CYS A 185 -12.96 -7.25 0.22
N TYR A 186 -13.32 -8.48 0.57
CA TYR A 186 -14.67 -9.04 0.40
C TYR A 186 -15.77 -8.31 1.20
N ASN A 187 -15.39 -7.53 2.21
CA ASN A 187 -16.33 -6.78 3.06
C ASN A 187 -16.62 -5.36 2.53
N LEU A 188 -15.94 -4.95 1.46
CA LEU A 188 -16.12 -3.64 0.85
C LEU A 188 -17.42 -3.58 0.06
N THR A 189 -18.17 -2.48 0.22
CA THR A 189 -19.40 -2.18 -0.50
C THR A 189 -19.33 -0.82 -1.21
N ASP A 190 -20.43 -0.40 -1.79
CA ASP A 190 -20.54 0.90 -2.45
C ASP A 190 -20.26 2.08 -1.52
N ALA A 191 -20.47 1.94 -0.21
CA ALA A 191 -20.27 3.04 0.74
C ALA A 191 -18.80 3.48 0.81
N GLY A 192 -17.85 2.52 0.88
CA GLY A 192 -16.42 2.82 0.86
C GLY A 192 -15.97 3.43 -0.47
N ILE A 193 -16.46 2.87 -1.59
CA ILE A 193 -16.13 3.36 -2.94
C ILE A 193 -16.68 4.77 -3.16
N THR A 194 -17.89 5.05 -2.70
CA THR A 194 -18.49 6.38 -2.78
C THR A 194 -17.67 7.43 -2.03
N ALA A 195 -17.14 7.06 -0.86
CA ALA A 195 -16.28 7.96 -0.09
C ALA A 195 -14.95 8.25 -0.82
N LEU A 196 -14.34 7.25 -1.49
CA LEU A 196 -13.18 7.47 -2.36
C LEU A 196 -13.51 8.40 -3.52
N GLY A 197 -14.64 8.18 -4.21
CA GLY A 197 -15.10 9.04 -5.29
C GLY A 197 -15.30 10.49 -4.84
N ALA A 198 -15.78 10.71 -3.62
CA ALA A 198 -16.00 12.05 -3.07
C ALA A 198 -14.71 12.76 -2.64
N GLY A 199 -13.69 12.03 -2.15
CA GLY A 199 -12.51 12.62 -1.52
C GLY A 199 -11.21 12.51 -2.31
N CYS A 200 -11.09 11.52 -3.18
CA CYS A 200 -9.82 11.19 -3.88
C CYS A 200 -9.89 11.60 -5.36
N GLY A 201 -10.09 12.88 -5.66
CA GLY A 201 -10.19 13.40 -7.04
C GLY A 201 -8.91 13.25 -7.89
N GLN A 202 -7.77 12.92 -7.27
CA GLN A 202 -6.50 12.65 -7.95
C GLN A 202 -6.30 11.17 -8.30
N LEU A 203 -7.30 10.30 -8.03
CA LEU A 203 -7.18 8.87 -8.22
C LEU A 203 -7.00 8.52 -9.72
N GLN A 204 -5.91 7.81 -10.01
CA GLN A 204 -5.52 7.36 -11.35
C GLN A 204 -5.74 5.87 -11.54
N SER A 205 -5.58 5.08 -10.47
CA SER A 205 -5.74 3.64 -10.54
C SER A 205 -6.49 3.10 -9.33
N ILE A 206 -7.48 2.26 -9.57
CA ILE A 206 -8.21 1.53 -8.54
C ILE A 206 -8.39 0.07 -8.94
N TYR A 207 -8.05 -0.85 -8.02
CA TYR A 207 -8.20 -2.28 -8.22
C TYR A 207 -9.23 -2.81 -7.23
N LEU A 208 -10.30 -3.41 -7.76
CA LEU A 208 -11.46 -3.93 -7.02
C LEU A 208 -11.71 -5.42 -7.34
N HIS A 209 -10.66 -6.14 -7.80
CA HIS A 209 -10.80 -7.55 -8.17
C HIS A 209 -11.43 -8.34 -7.01
N GLY A 210 -12.51 -9.07 -7.30
CA GLY A 210 -13.19 -9.90 -6.32
C GLY A 210 -14.07 -9.15 -5.30
N CYS A 211 -14.21 -7.82 -5.42
CA CYS A 211 -15.12 -7.03 -4.58
C CYS A 211 -16.58 -7.23 -5.01
N SER A 212 -17.11 -8.43 -4.83
CA SER A 212 -18.41 -8.87 -5.35
C SER A 212 -19.65 -8.14 -4.79
N ARG A 213 -19.45 -7.29 -3.77
CA ARG A 213 -20.51 -6.47 -3.15
C ARG A 213 -20.58 -5.05 -3.72
N VAL A 214 -19.59 -4.66 -4.54
CA VAL A 214 -19.60 -3.39 -5.27
C VAL A 214 -20.58 -3.49 -6.43
N THR A 215 -21.39 -2.44 -6.63
CA THR A 215 -22.42 -2.35 -7.66
C THR A 215 -22.24 -1.08 -8.51
N ASP A 216 -23.18 -0.83 -9.41
CA ASP A 216 -23.22 0.39 -10.23
C ASP A 216 -23.20 1.68 -9.39
N VAL A 217 -23.67 1.64 -8.14
CA VAL A 217 -23.69 2.81 -7.25
C VAL A 217 -22.27 3.26 -6.92
N GLY A 218 -21.41 2.33 -6.48
CA GLY A 218 -20.01 2.63 -6.20
C GLY A 218 -19.24 3.04 -7.46
N VAL A 219 -19.43 2.29 -8.55
CA VAL A 219 -18.75 2.55 -9.83
C VAL A 219 -19.16 3.94 -10.39
N SER A 220 -20.45 4.32 -10.29
CA SER A 220 -20.94 5.64 -10.71
C SER A 220 -20.36 6.76 -9.86
N ALA A 221 -20.15 6.53 -8.56
CA ALA A 221 -19.50 7.51 -7.69
C ALA A 221 -18.03 7.77 -8.09
N LEU A 222 -17.29 6.74 -8.49
CA LEU A 222 -15.95 6.91 -9.09
C LEU A 222 -16.02 7.73 -10.38
N GLY A 223 -16.97 7.43 -11.26
CA GLY A 223 -17.20 8.20 -12.49
C GLY A 223 -17.45 9.67 -12.22
N ALA A 224 -18.22 9.99 -11.18
CA ALA A 224 -18.56 11.36 -10.83
C ALA A 224 -17.39 12.13 -10.17
N GLY A 225 -16.54 11.46 -9.37
CA GLY A 225 -15.54 12.12 -8.55
C GLY A 225 -14.09 11.97 -9.00
N CYS A 226 -13.76 10.89 -9.72
CA CYS A 226 -12.38 10.57 -10.08
C CYS A 226 -12.09 10.82 -11.57
N GLY A 227 -12.22 12.07 -12.02
CA GLY A 227 -12.01 12.45 -13.44
C GLY A 227 -10.59 12.19 -13.99
N GLN A 228 -9.62 11.92 -13.12
CA GLN A 228 -8.23 11.57 -13.48
C GLN A 228 -8.01 10.05 -13.61
N LEU A 229 -9.06 9.23 -13.44
CA LEU A 229 -8.94 7.78 -13.45
C LEU A 229 -8.48 7.27 -14.82
N GLN A 230 -7.39 6.51 -14.83
CA GLN A 230 -6.74 5.93 -16.00
C GLN A 230 -6.90 4.41 -16.06
N SER A 231 -6.94 3.75 -14.90
CA SER A 231 -7.05 2.29 -14.83
C SER A 231 -8.04 1.87 -13.76
N ILE A 232 -8.93 0.94 -14.10
CA ILE A 232 -9.85 0.32 -13.14
C ILE A 232 -9.92 -1.20 -13.37
N ASP A 233 -9.73 -1.97 -12.29
CA ASP A 233 -9.99 -3.40 -12.30
C ASP A 233 -11.29 -3.71 -11.54
N LEU A 234 -12.28 -4.19 -12.27
CA LEU A 234 -13.58 -4.65 -11.77
C LEU A 234 -13.75 -6.17 -11.89
N CYS A 235 -12.67 -6.91 -12.16
CA CYS A 235 -12.75 -8.36 -12.32
C CYS A 235 -13.47 -9.00 -11.12
N GLY A 236 -14.47 -9.83 -11.38
CA GLY A 236 -15.25 -10.49 -10.33
C GLY A 236 -16.26 -9.59 -9.60
N CYS A 237 -16.42 -8.32 -9.99
CA CYS A 237 -17.50 -7.45 -9.50
C CYS A 237 -18.83 -7.84 -10.20
N SER A 238 -19.36 -8.99 -9.82
CA SER A 238 -20.47 -9.64 -10.53
C SER A 238 -21.81 -8.89 -10.50
N ARG A 239 -21.92 -7.81 -9.71
CA ARG A 239 -23.12 -6.95 -9.61
C ARG A 239 -23.02 -5.66 -10.40
N VAL A 240 -21.88 -5.41 -11.05
CA VAL A 240 -21.71 -4.26 -11.96
C VAL A 240 -22.39 -4.59 -13.29
N THR A 241 -23.14 -3.62 -13.81
CA THR A 241 -23.88 -3.74 -15.07
C THR A 241 -23.45 -2.67 -16.08
N ASP A 242 -24.07 -2.64 -17.24
CA ASP A 242 -23.86 -1.61 -18.27
C ASP A 242 -24.08 -0.19 -17.74
N ALA A 243 -24.92 -0.01 -16.72
CA ALA A 243 -25.16 1.31 -16.11
C ALA A 243 -23.93 1.88 -15.41
N GLY A 244 -23.24 1.05 -14.61
CA GLY A 244 -21.97 1.44 -13.96
C GLY A 244 -20.86 1.74 -14.97
N ILE A 245 -20.73 0.92 -15.99
CA ILE A 245 -19.73 1.10 -17.06
C ILE A 245 -20.01 2.39 -17.85
N SER A 246 -21.27 2.67 -18.17
CA SER A 246 -21.67 3.91 -18.84
C SER A 246 -21.34 5.15 -18.01
N ALA A 247 -21.53 5.09 -16.68
CA ALA A 247 -21.17 6.17 -15.78
C ALA A 247 -19.66 6.44 -15.72
N LEU A 248 -18.82 5.39 -15.75
CA LEU A 248 -17.39 5.55 -15.89
C LEU A 248 -17.01 6.24 -17.20
N GLY A 249 -17.58 5.78 -18.33
CA GLY A 249 -17.33 6.37 -19.63
C GLY A 249 -17.72 7.85 -19.73
N ALA A 250 -18.77 8.25 -19.01
CA ALA A 250 -19.22 9.63 -18.97
C ALA A 250 -18.31 10.54 -18.09
N GLY A 251 -17.76 10.02 -16.99
CA GLY A 251 -17.04 10.81 -16.00
C GLY A 251 -15.51 10.71 -16.07
N CYS A 252 -14.98 9.56 -16.48
CA CYS A 252 -13.55 9.30 -16.49
C CYS A 252 -12.95 9.44 -17.90
N GLY A 253 -12.84 10.66 -18.40
CA GLY A 253 -12.34 10.92 -19.76
C GLY A 253 -10.86 10.55 -20.00
N GLN A 254 -10.10 10.22 -18.94
CA GLN A 254 -8.70 9.79 -19.00
C GLN A 254 -8.55 8.27 -18.94
N LEU A 255 -9.65 7.50 -18.85
CA LEU A 255 -9.62 6.06 -18.67
C LEU A 255 -8.96 5.37 -19.89
N GLN A 256 -7.96 4.54 -19.63
CA GLN A 256 -7.18 3.81 -20.64
C GLN A 256 -7.37 2.30 -20.52
N ASP A 257 -7.38 1.80 -19.27
CA ASP A 257 -7.46 0.37 -19.00
C ASP A 257 -8.67 0.08 -18.11
N ILE A 258 -9.50 -0.87 -18.57
CA ILE A 258 -10.62 -1.41 -17.80
C ILE A 258 -10.62 -2.94 -17.88
N TYR A 259 -10.67 -3.59 -16.73
CA TYR A 259 -10.69 -5.05 -16.63
C TYR A 259 -12.04 -5.48 -16.09
N LEU A 260 -12.75 -6.32 -16.87
CA LEU A 260 -14.16 -6.72 -16.64
C LEU A 260 -14.35 -8.25 -16.59
N TYR A 261 -13.27 -9.01 -16.42
CA TYR A 261 -13.40 -10.47 -16.34
C TYR A 261 -14.32 -10.87 -15.18
N GLY A 262 -15.35 -11.67 -15.45
CA GLY A 262 -16.31 -12.11 -14.44
C GLY A 262 -17.40 -11.08 -14.09
N CYS A 263 -17.47 -9.93 -14.77
CA CYS A 263 -18.61 -9.00 -14.70
C CYS A 263 -19.74 -9.48 -15.62
N ASN A 264 -20.40 -10.56 -15.23
CA ASN A 264 -21.34 -11.29 -16.10
C ASN A 264 -22.61 -10.52 -16.49
N MET A 265 -22.86 -9.35 -15.87
CA MET A 265 -24.00 -8.48 -16.20
C MET A 265 -23.61 -7.30 -17.10
N VAL A 266 -22.33 -7.19 -17.48
CA VAL A 266 -21.87 -6.23 -18.48
C VAL A 266 -22.00 -6.87 -19.87
N THR A 267 -22.59 -6.14 -20.79
CA THR A 267 -22.82 -6.57 -22.18
C THR A 267 -22.05 -5.69 -23.18
N ASP A 268 -22.14 -6.02 -24.44
CA ASP A 268 -21.58 -5.19 -25.53
C ASP A 268 -22.12 -3.74 -25.50
N ALA A 269 -23.32 -3.53 -24.96
CA ALA A 269 -23.89 -2.19 -24.82
C ALA A 269 -23.12 -1.35 -23.79
N GLY A 270 -22.78 -1.92 -22.63
CA GLY A 270 -21.96 -1.24 -21.62
C GLY A 270 -20.56 -0.95 -22.14
N VAL A 271 -19.93 -1.94 -22.80
CA VAL A 271 -18.60 -1.76 -23.42
C VAL A 271 -18.64 -0.66 -24.49
N SER A 272 -19.68 -0.62 -25.31
CA SER A 272 -19.84 0.40 -26.35
C SER A 272 -20.03 1.81 -25.76
N ALA A 273 -20.61 1.92 -24.55
CA ALA A 273 -20.81 3.19 -23.86
C ALA A 273 -19.49 3.83 -23.37
N LEU A 274 -18.41 3.06 -23.24
CA LEU A 274 -17.06 3.59 -22.95
C LEU A 274 -16.52 4.45 -24.11
N GLY A 275 -17.14 4.41 -25.27
CA GLY A 275 -16.73 5.16 -26.44
C GLY A 275 -15.38 4.73 -27.00
N ARG A 276 -14.48 5.71 -27.32
CA ARG A 276 -13.15 5.42 -27.90
C ARG A 276 -12.08 5.10 -26.86
N ILE A 277 -12.45 4.72 -25.65
CA ILE A 277 -11.49 4.24 -24.66
C ILE A 277 -10.85 2.98 -25.22
N CYS A 278 -9.53 2.96 -25.36
CA CYS A 278 -8.80 1.84 -25.92
C CYS A 278 -9.01 0.60 -25.04
N LEU A 279 -9.87 -0.30 -25.51
CA LEU A 279 -9.94 -1.66 -25.00
C LEU A 279 -8.64 -2.38 -25.43
N ARG A 280 -7.77 -2.66 -24.50
CA ARG A 280 -6.61 -3.53 -24.68
C ARG A 280 -6.85 -4.90 -24.08
#